data_803a8c58e5c65a873b50c063f09472ef
#
_entry.id   803a8c58e5c65a873b50c063f09472ef
#
_cell.length_a   1.000
_cell.length_b   1.000
_cell.length_c   1.000
_cell.angle_alpha   90.00
_cell.angle_beta   90.00
_cell.angle_gamma   90.00
#
_symmetry.space_group_name_H-M   'P 1'
#
loop_
_entity.id
_entity.type
_entity.pdbx_description
1 polymer ?
#
loop_
_entity_poly.entity_id
_entity_poly.type
_entity_poly.pdbx_seq_one_letter_code
_entity_poly.pdbx_strand_id
1 'polypeptide(L)'
;DAGAVGIVSQKLGEAEAMAAAGIEDILVPYNLIGARKLQRLLALVQSEDTTITLAADSAATVEGLSAAMSSAACEVRILIEMDTGSHRCGTQSPQDTLALAQLIDGLPGTRFGGVMTYPSRDSIGPILDEVRHLLQQAGLPLETISGGGTGSEKVSKALGCTETRIGSY
;
A
#
# COMPACT_ATOMS: atom_id res chain seq x y z
N ASP A 1 22.22 7.36 -4.33
CA ASP A 1 22.19 8.25 -5.51
C ASP A 1 21.64 7.58 -6.79
N ALA A 2 21.01 6.41 -6.67
CA ALA A 2 20.39 5.71 -7.80
C ALA A 2 18.94 6.16 -8.10
N GLY A 3 18.45 7.20 -7.40
CA GLY A 3 17.10 7.75 -7.60
C GLY A 3 16.00 6.99 -6.85
N ALA A 4 16.34 6.18 -5.85
CA ALA A 4 15.35 5.60 -4.96
C ALA A 4 14.65 6.73 -4.17
N VAL A 5 13.32 6.68 -4.12
CA VAL A 5 12.49 7.70 -3.46
C VAL A 5 12.09 7.30 -2.05
N GLY A 6 12.18 6.02 -1.71
CA GLY A 6 11.81 5.48 -0.42
C GLY A 6 12.23 4.03 -0.27
N ILE A 7 11.82 3.40 0.81
CA ILE A 7 12.14 2.01 1.11
C ILE A 7 10.89 1.20 1.44
N VAL A 8 10.97 -0.11 1.22
CA VAL A 8 9.94 -1.06 1.63
C VAL A 8 10.45 -1.86 2.82
N SER A 9 9.73 -1.80 3.93
CA SER A 9 10.05 -2.54 5.16
C SER A 9 9.08 -3.68 5.36
N GLN A 10 9.59 -4.90 5.46
CA GLN A 10 8.75 -6.09 5.64
C GLN A 10 8.02 -6.13 6.99
N LYS A 11 8.57 -5.49 8.01
CA LYS A 11 8.05 -5.50 9.38
C LYS A 11 8.05 -4.11 9.96
N LEU A 12 7.10 -3.86 10.86
CA LEU A 12 7.01 -2.58 11.57
C LEU A 12 8.32 -2.23 12.31
N GLY A 13 9.01 -3.22 12.88
CA GLY A 13 10.30 -2.98 13.56
C GLY A 13 11.43 -2.57 12.60
N GLU A 14 11.37 -2.99 11.33
CA GLU A 14 12.29 -2.48 10.30
C GLU A 14 11.93 -1.03 9.94
N ALA A 15 10.64 -0.74 9.78
CA ALA A 15 10.18 0.63 9.52
C ALA A 15 10.63 1.59 10.62
N GLU A 16 10.51 1.20 11.89
CA GLU A 16 11.01 1.98 13.04
C GLU A 16 12.51 2.24 12.95
N ALA A 17 13.30 1.22 12.61
CA ALA A 17 14.75 1.36 12.47
C ALA A 17 15.13 2.26 11.29
N MET A 18 14.42 2.15 10.16
CA MET A 18 14.65 2.98 8.97
C MET A 18 14.25 4.44 9.22
N ALA A 19 13.10 4.69 9.87
CA ALA A 19 12.69 6.02 10.28
C ALA A 19 13.71 6.67 11.23
N ALA A 20 14.18 5.92 12.23
CA ALA A 20 15.24 6.39 13.14
C ALA A 20 16.59 6.67 12.43
N ALA A 21 16.82 6.06 11.27
CA ALA A 21 17.98 6.33 10.41
C ALA A 21 17.77 7.50 9.43
N GLY A 22 16.61 8.19 9.49
CA GLY A 22 16.31 9.35 8.65
C GLY A 22 15.75 9.00 7.26
N ILE A 23 15.17 7.82 7.08
CA ILE A 23 14.44 7.50 5.85
C ILE A 23 13.04 8.11 5.91
N GLU A 24 12.73 8.97 4.97
CA GLU A 24 11.53 9.81 4.98
C GLU A 24 10.29 9.13 4.38
N ASP A 25 10.44 8.19 3.44
CA ASP A 25 9.32 7.49 2.79
C ASP A 25 9.44 5.98 2.97
N ILE A 26 8.49 5.40 3.70
CA ILE A 26 8.51 3.98 4.08
C ILE A 26 7.16 3.32 3.77
N LEU A 27 7.18 2.30 2.92
CA LEU A 27 6.05 1.42 2.67
C LEU A 27 6.17 0.15 3.53
N VAL A 28 5.14 -0.17 4.31
CA VAL A 28 5.01 -1.48 4.96
C VAL A 28 3.98 -2.32 4.18
N PRO A 29 4.42 -3.30 3.38
CA PRO A 29 3.59 -3.97 2.38
C PRO A 29 2.80 -5.15 2.95
N TYR A 30 2.36 -5.08 4.19
CA TYR A 30 1.62 -6.15 4.87
C TYR A 30 0.55 -5.62 5.79
N ASN A 31 -0.49 -6.43 6.02
CA ASN A 31 -1.53 -6.15 6.99
C ASN A 31 -0.96 -5.99 8.40
N LEU A 32 -1.21 -4.85 9.04
CA LEU A 32 -0.87 -4.62 10.44
C LEU A 32 -2.10 -4.80 11.30
N ILE A 33 -2.07 -5.83 12.15
CA ILE A 33 -3.19 -6.22 13.02
C ILE A 33 -2.71 -6.34 14.47
N GLY A 34 -3.56 -5.93 15.40
CA GLY A 34 -3.37 -6.07 16.83
C GLY A 34 -2.88 -4.79 17.53
N ALA A 35 -3.45 -4.52 18.68
CA ALA A 35 -3.30 -3.27 19.43
C ALA A 35 -1.84 -2.83 19.64
N ARG A 36 -0.96 -3.78 19.97
CA ARG A 36 0.47 -3.48 20.18
C ARG A 36 1.16 -2.95 18.93
N LYS A 37 0.84 -3.50 17.75
CA LYS A 37 1.42 -3.03 16.49
C LYS A 37 0.84 -1.67 16.12
N LEU A 38 -0.47 -1.48 16.32
CA LEU A 38 -1.14 -0.22 16.02
C LEU A 38 -0.62 0.94 16.88
N GLN A 39 -0.32 0.70 18.17
CA GLN A 39 0.33 1.70 19.02
C GLN A 39 1.72 2.11 18.51
N ARG A 40 2.52 1.14 18.06
CA ARG A 40 3.85 1.42 17.48
C ARG A 40 3.74 2.15 16.16
N LEU A 41 2.76 1.78 15.33
CA LEU A 41 2.47 2.47 14.08
C LEU A 41 2.10 3.94 14.33
N LEU A 42 1.25 4.21 15.32
CA LEU A 42 0.87 5.58 15.68
C LEU A 42 2.09 6.46 15.97
N ALA A 43 3.06 5.94 16.71
CA ALA A 43 4.28 6.68 17.01
C ALA A 43 5.09 7.03 15.75
N LEU A 44 5.07 6.16 14.72
CA LEU A 44 5.71 6.45 13.43
C LEU A 44 4.90 7.47 12.61
N VAL A 45 3.57 7.33 12.56
CA VAL A 45 2.70 8.23 11.79
C VAL A 45 2.68 9.64 12.38
N GLN A 46 2.88 9.77 13.69
CA GLN A 46 2.97 11.06 14.37
C GLN A 46 4.33 11.76 14.20
N SER A 47 5.33 11.07 13.65
CA SER A 47 6.61 11.69 13.31
C SER A 47 6.43 12.59 12.08
N GLU A 48 6.85 13.85 12.19
CA GLU A 48 6.80 14.81 11.07
C GLU A 48 7.85 14.51 9.99
N ASP A 49 8.87 13.72 10.34
CA ASP A 49 10.02 13.48 9.45
C ASP A 49 9.82 12.23 8.56
N THR A 50 8.73 11.46 8.75
CA THR A 50 8.57 10.19 8.04
C THR A 50 7.13 10.01 7.53
N THR A 51 7.00 9.75 6.26
CA THR A 51 5.75 9.35 5.61
C THR A 51 5.63 7.83 5.65
N ILE A 52 4.59 7.32 6.29
CA ILE A 52 4.29 5.89 6.34
C ILE A 52 3.12 5.57 5.43
N THR A 53 3.35 4.64 4.50
CA THR A 53 2.31 4.02 3.68
C THR A 53 2.16 2.56 4.08
N LEU A 54 0.94 2.07 4.16
CA LEU A 54 0.66 0.67 4.48
C LEU A 54 0.02 -0.05 3.30
N ALA A 55 0.14 -1.37 3.27
CA ALA A 55 -0.70 -2.19 2.44
C ALA A 55 -1.81 -2.85 3.26
N ALA A 56 -2.98 -3.03 2.63
CA ALA A 56 -4.08 -3.81 3.18
C ALA A 56 -4.79 -4.58 2.05
N ASP A 57 -5.40 -5.71 2.40
CA ASP A 57 -6.19 -6.53 1.49
C ASP A 57 -7.54 -6.97 2.07
N SER A 58 -7.89 -6.47 3.26
CA SER A 58 -9.12 -6.86 3.94
C SER A 58 -9.77 -5.71 4.72
N ALA A 59 -11.10 -5.75 4.79
CA ALA A 59 -11.87 -4.78 5.56
C ALA A 59 -11.48 -4.77 7.04
N ALA A 60 -11.24 -5.95 7.65
CA ALA A 60 -10.86 -6.05 9.05
C ALA A 60 -9.54 -5.31 9.37
N THR A 61 -8.57 -5.34 8.44
CA THR A 61 -7.32 -4.57 8.59
C THR A 61 -7.60 -3.07 8.51
N VAL A 62 -8.37 -2.63 7.51
CA VAL A 62 -8.70 -1.22 7.30
C VAL A 62 -9.49 -0.64 8.48
N GLU A 63 -10.50 -1.34 8.95
CA GLU A 63 -11.31 -0.94 10.11
C GLU A 63 -10.45 -0.79 11.39
N GLY A 64 -9.53 -1.75 11.61
CA GLY A 64 -8.60 -1.68 12.73
C GLY A 64 -7.63 -0.49 12.65
N LEU A 65 -7.13 -0.19 11.45
CA LEU A 65 -6.30 0.99 11.20
C LEU A 65 -7.10 2.27 11.41
N SER A 66 -8.30 2.37 10.83
CA SER A 66 -9.19 3.51 10.98
C SER A 66 -9.47 3.81 12.45
N ALA A 67 -9.86 2.82 13.23
CA ALA A 67 -10.13 2.98 14.65
C ALA A 67 -8.91 3.50 15.43
N ALA A 68 -7.71 2.99 15.12
CA ALA A 68 -6.49 3.43 15.78
C ALA A 68 -6.09 4.85 15.37
N MET A 69 -6.10 5.16 14.07
CA MET A 69 -5.67 6.47 13.55
C MET A 69 -6.64 7.57 13.95
N SER A 70 -7.94 7.36 13.81
CA SER A 70 -8.96 8.35 14.17
C SER A 70 -8.96 8.68 15.66
N SER A 71 -8.71 7.69 16.54
CA SER A 71 -8.61 7.93 17.97
C SER A 71 -7.46 8.86 18.38
N ALA A 72 -6.44 8.95 17.53
CA ALA A 72 -5.26 9.80 17.71
C ALA A 72 -5.26 11.06 16.83
N ALA A 73 -6.37 11.33 16.13
CA ALA A 73 -6.48 12.41 15.13
C ALA A 73 -5.37 12.38 14.06
N CYS A 74 -4.95 11.17 13.68
CA CYS A 74 -3.97 10.91 12.63
C CYS A 74 -4.64 10.32 11.40
N GLU A 75 -3.93 10.34 10.28
CA GLU A 75 -4.32 9.67 9.04
C GLU A 75 -3.16 8.84 8.51
N VAL A 76 -3.46 7.67 7.95
CA VAL A 76 -2.48 6.83 7.27
C VAL A 76 -2.90 6.52 5.84
N ARG A 77 -1.95 6.59 4.93
CA ARG A 77 -2.13 6.25 3.53
C ARG A 77 -2.10 4.73 3.34
N ILE A 78 -3.06 4.20 2.58
CA ILE A 78 -3.19 2.75 2.34
C ILE A 78 -3.18 2.46 0.85
N LEU A 79 -2.31 1.53 0.44
CA LEU A 79 -2.35 0.86 -0.86
C LEU A 79 -3.08 -0.47 -0.71
N ILE A 80 -3.94 -0.81 -1.65
CA ILE A 80 -4.60 -2.12 -1.67
C ILE A 80 -3.69 -3.11 -2.37
N GLU A 81 -3.30 -4.19 -1.69
CA GLU A 81 -2.63 -5.31 -2.36
C GLU A 81 -3.64 -6.13 -3.17
N MET A 82 -3.32 -6.36 -4.44
CA MET A 82 -4.11 -7.18 -5.36
C MET A 82 -3.42 -8.52 -5.58
N ASP A 83 -4.14 -9.63 -5.52
CA ASP A 83 -3.62 -10.94 -5.94
C ASP A 83 -3.49 -10.97 -7.47
N THR A 84 -2.28 -11.16 -7.92
CA THR A 84 -1.94 -11.22 -9.34
C THR A 84 -1.56 -12.62 -9.79
N GLY A 85 -2.19 -13.62 -9.17
CA GLY A 85 -2.01 -15.03 -9.48
C GLY A 85 -0.91 -15.71 -8.68
N SER A 86 -0.49 -15.11 -7.57
CA SER A 86 0.43 -15.74 -6.61
C SER A 86 -0.31 -16.53 -5.53
N HIS A 87 -1.62 -16.29 -5.38
CA HIS A 87 -2.49 -16.90 -4.36
C HIS A 87 -1.90 -16.83 -2.94
N ARG A 88 -1.25 -15.69 -2.65
CA ARG A 88 -0.59 -15.42 -1.38
C ARG A 88 -1.40 -14.51 -0.49
N CYS A 89 -1.73 -13.34 -0.98
CA CYS A 89 -2.50 -12.28 -0.33
C CYS A 89 -3.03 -11.33 -1.41
N GLY A 90 -3.92 -10.42 -1.03
CA GLY A 90 -4.48 -9.45 -1.93
C GLY A 90 -5.96 -9.67 -2.24
N THR A 91 -6.61 -8.62 -2.70
CA THR A 91 -7.99 -8.69 -3.22
C THR A 91 -8.07 -9.63 -4.42
N GLN A 92 -9.16 -10.39 -4.52
CA GLN A 92 -9.27 -11.49 -5.49
C GLN A 92 -9.94 -11.06 -6.81
N SER A 93 -10.53 -9.87 -6.84
CA SER A 93 -11.18 -9.33 -8.02
C SER A 93 -11.07 -7.81 -8.08
N PRO A 94 -11.24 -7.20 -9.27
CA PRO A 94 -11.37 -5.74 -9.40
C PRO A 94 -12.49 -5.16 -8.54
N GLN A 95 -13.61 -5.86 -8.38
CA GLN A 95 -14.76 -5.47 -7.58
C GLN A 95 -14.42 -5.47 -6.08
N ASP A 96 -13.66 -6.47 -5.59
CA ASP A 96 -13.16 -6.49 -4.21
C ASP A 96 -12.21 -5.31 -3.96
N THR A 97 -11.35 -5.00 -4.95
CA THR A 97 -10.45 -3.84 -4.88
C THR A 97 -11.22 -2.53 -4.79
N LEU A 98 -12.26 -2.36 -5.61
CA LEU A 98 -13.14 -1.18 -5.56
C LEU A 98 -13.85 -1.07 -4.20
N ALA A 99 -14.44 -2.16 -3.72
CA ALA A 99 -15.15 -2.17 -2.44
C ALA A 99 -14.23 -1.78 -1.28
N LEU A 100 -13.00 -2.29 -1.28
CA LEU A 100 -12.02 -1.96 -0.25
C LEU A 100 -11.53 -0.50 -0.39
N ALA A 101 -11.36 0.01 -1.60
CA ALA A 101 -11.00 1.42 -1.84
C ALA A 101 -12.08 2.38 -1.32
N GLN A 102 -13.35 2.08 -1.57
CA GLN A 102 -14.48 2.85 -1.05
C GLN A 102 -14.54 2.81 0.48
N LEU A 103 -14.24 1.66 1.08
CA LEU A 103 -14.17 1.53 2.54
C LEU A 103 -13.05 2.41 3.12
N ILE A 104 -11.85 2.36 2.53
CA ILE A 104 -10.71 3.18 2.97
C ILE A 104 -11.03 4.68 2.88
N ASP A 105 -11.62 5.10 1.76
CA ASP A 105 -11.94 6.51 1.52
C ASP A 105 -13.06 7.02 2.43
N GLY A 106 -14.01 6.15 2.78
CA GLY A 106 -15.15 6.48 3.64
C GLY A 106 -14.88 6.46 5.14
N LEU A 107 -13.77 5.87 5.59
CA LEU A 107 -13.44 5.71 7.02
C LEU A 107 -12.50 6.83 7.51
N PRO A 108 -12.72 7.36 8.73
CA PRO A 108 -11.84 8.37 9.29
C PRO A 108 -10.45 7.79 9.61
N GLY A 109 -9.41 8.60 9.47
CA GLY A 109 -8.03 8.22 9.81
C GLY A 109 -7.36 7.32 8.77
N THR A 110 -8.02 7.06 7.65
CA THR A 110 -7.44 6.33 6.51
C THR A 110 -7.62 7.12 5.22
N ARG A 111 -6.64 7.00 4.31
CA ARG A 111 -6.67 7.62 2.99
C ARG A 111 -6.31 6.60 1.92
N PHE A 112 -7.15 6.49 0.90
CA PHE A 112 -6.83 5.65 -0.25
C PHE A 112 -5.68 6.27 -1.05
N GLY A 113 -4.60 5.52 -1.24
CA GLY A 113 -3.41 5.97 -1.95
C GLY A 113 -3.17 5.26 -3.27
N GLY A 114 -3.91 4.18 -3.54
CA GLY A 114 -3.77 3.42 -4.76
C GLY A 114 -3.70 1.91 -4.55
N VAL A 115 -3.07 1.22 -5.49
CA VAL A 115 -2.97 -0.25 -5.48
C VAL A 115 -1.52 -0.71 -5.56
N MET A 116 -1.28 -1.94 -5.11
CA MET A 116 0.00 -2.60 -5.29
C MET A 116 -0.16 -4.05 -5.72
N THR A 117 0.86 -4.57 -6.36
CA THR A 117 0.91 -5.95 -6.83
C THR A 117 2.31 -6.54 -6.67
N TYR A 118 2.38 -7.88 -6.47
CA TYR A 118 3.64 -8.62 -6.41
C TYR A 118 3.45 -10.08 -6.84
N PRO A 119 4.29 -10.58 -7.75
CA PRO A 119 5.17 -9.83 -8.64
C PRO A 119 4.40 -9.18 -9.81
N SER A 120 4.97 -8.16 -10.43
CA SER A 120 4.41 -7.63 -11.67
C SER A 120 4.60 -8.64 -12.81
N ARG A 121 3.50 -8.95 -13.53
CA ARG A 121 3.46 -9.87 -14.67
C ARG A 121 2.60 -9.28 -15.78
N ASP A 122 2.92 -9.58 -17.04
CA ASP A 122 2.14 -9.09 -18.19
C ASP A 122 0.67 -9.51 -18.12
N SER A 123 0.39 -10.69 -17.54
CA SER A 123 -0.97 -11.24 -17.40
C SER A 123 -1.92 -10.40 -16.55
N ILE A 124 -1.42 -9.47 -15.74
CA ILE A 124 -2.26 -8.65 -14.87
C ILE A 124 -2.80 -7.37 -15.55
N GLY A 125 -2.31 -7.06 -16.76
CA GLY A 125 -2.72 -5.85 -17.48
C GLY A 125 -4.24 -5.66 -17.53
N PRO A 126 -5.01 -6.65 -18.02
CA PRO A 126 -6.47 -6.54 -18.08
C PRO A 126 -7.14 -6.31 -16.71
N ILE A 127 -6.64 -6.95 -15.65
CA ILE A 127 -7.16 -6.77 -14.28
C ILE A 127 -6.89 -5.34 -13.82
N LEU A 128 -5.69 -4.85 -14.05
CA LEU A 128 -5.30 -3.51 -13.65
C LEU A 128 -6.07 -2.43 -14.43
N ASP A 129 -6.36 -2.66 -15.71
CA ASP A 129 -7.17 -1.75 -16.52
C ASP A 129 -8.62 -1.71 -16.04
N GLU A 130 -9.20 -2.84 -15.65
CA GLU A 130 -10.52 -2.89 -15.05
C GLU A 130 -10.56 -2.15 -13.70
N VAL A 131 -9.56 -2.35 -12.84
CA VAL A 131 -9.44 -1.61 -11.56
C VAL A 131 -9.36 -0.10 -11.81
N ARG A 132 -8.53 0.36 -12.77
CA ARG A 132 -8.46 1.77 -13.14
C ARG A 132 -9.83 2.33 -13.55
N HIS A 133 -10.53 1.58 -14.39
CA HIS A 133 -11.85 1.98 -14.88
C HIS A 133 -12.87 2.09 -13.73
N LEU A 134 -12.94 1.09 -12.86
CA LEU A 134 -13.86 1.07 -11.72
C LEU A 134 -13.59 2.21 -10.73
N LEU A 135 -12.32 2.43 -10.39
CA LEU A 135 -11.93 3.52 -9.49
C LEU A 135 -12.24 4.89 -10.10
N GLN A 136 -11.98 5.07 -11.40
CA GLN A 136 -12.34 6.29 -12.11
C GLN A 136 -13.84 6.56 -12.10
N GLN A 137 -14.69 5.55 -12.35
CA GLN A 137 -16.14 5.65 -12.30
C GLN A 137 -16.65 6.01 -10.88
N ALA A 138 -15.97 5.54 -9.85
CA ALA A 138 -16.27 5.84 -8.46
C ALA A 138 -15.73 7.20 -8.00
N GLY A 139 -14.99 7.93 -8.83
CA GLY A 139 -14.36 9.20 -8.47
C GLY A 139 -13.17 9.08 -7.50
N LEU A 140 -12.61 7.86 -7.35
CA LEU A 140 -11.47 7.61 -6.48
C LEU A 140 -10.16 7.79 -7.25
N PRO A 141 -9.27 8.70 -6.82
CA PRO A 141 -8.01 8.93 -7.50
C PRO A 141 -7.05 7.75 -7.30
N LEU A 142 -6.49 7.24 -8.39
CA LEU A 142 -5.45 6.21 -8.37
C LEU A 142 -4.08 6.88 -8.48
N GLU A 143 -3.57 7.38 -7.33
CA GLU A 143 -2.31 8.11 -7.26
C GLU A 143 -1.11 7.20 -7.48
N THR A 144 -1.13 6.01 -6.87
CA THR A 144 -0.03 5.06 -6.92
C THR A 144 -0.46 3.72 -7.47
N ILE A 145 0.31 3.22 -8.40
CA ILE A 145 0.32 1.84 -8.84
C ILE A 145 1.71 1.29 -8.56
N SER A 146 1.84 0.56 -7.46
CA SER A 146 3.12 0.04 -7.01
C SER A 146 3.36 -1.36 -7.57
N GLY A 147 4.27 -1.47 -8.51
CA GLY A 147 4.73 -2.74 -9.06
C GLY A 147 5.82 -3.37 -8.21
N GLY A 148 6.15 -4.63 -8.44
CA GLY A 148 7.23 -5.23 -7.68
C GLY A 148 7.77 -6.54 -8.22
N GLY A 149 8.92 -6.85 -7.66
CA GLY A 149 9.76 -7.99 -7.95
C GLY A 149 10.99 -7.64 -8.76
N THR A 150 12.17 -8.05 -8.26
CA THR A 150 13.43 -7.92 -8.99
C THR A 150 13.33 -8.64 -10.34
N GLY A 151 13.73 -7.97 -11.40
CA GLY A 151 13.62 -8.47 -12.77
C GLY A 151 12.27 -8.17 -13.46
N SER A 152 11.31 -7.56 -12.76
CA SER A 152 10.00 -7.19 -13.34
C SER A 152 9.87 -5.68 -13.65
N GLU A 153 10.95 -4.92 -13.61
CA GLU A 153 10.95 -3.46 -13.75
C GLU A 153 10.37 -3.01 -15.11
N LYS A 154 10.75 -3.71 -16.18
CA LYS A 154 10.24 -3.42 -17.52
C LYS A 154 8.75 -3.73 -17.64
N VAL A 155 8.30 -4.81 -17.02
CA VAL A 155 6.88 -5.20 -16.95
C VAL A 155 6.10 -4.17 -16.14
N SER A 156 6.59 -3.78 -14.96
CA SER A 156 5.97 -2.73 -14.14
C SER A 156 5.80 -1.43 -14.94
N LYS A 157 6.84 -1.02 -15.66
CA LYS A 157 6.77 0.16 -16.55
C LYS A 157 5.73 0.00 -17.66
N ALA A 158 5.70 -1.15 -18.32
CA ALA A 158 4.74 -1.43 -19.42
C ALA A 158 3.29 -1.45 -18.91
N LEU A 159 3.06 -1.89 -17.68
CA LEU A 159 1.77 -1.87 -17.01
C LEU A 159 1.36 -0.47 -16.51
N GLY A 160 2.21 0.55 -16.67
CA GLY A 160 1.95 1.90 -16.19
C GLY A 160 2.02 2.02 -14.67
N CYS A 161 2.84 1.20 -14.01
CA CYS A 161 3.13 1.39 -12.59
C CYS A 161 3.87 2.71 -12.38
N THR A 162 3.51 3.43 -11.34
CA THR A 162 4.11 4.73 -10.97
C THR A 162 5.41 4.55 -10.21
N GLU A 163 5.58 3.38 -9.58
CA GLU A 163 6.79 2.97 -8.86
C GLU A 163 7.04 1.46 -9.00
N THR A 164 8.24 1.03 -8.72
CA THR A 164 8.60 -0.39 -8.66
C THR A 164 9.47 -0.68 -7.44
N ARG A 165 9.24 -1.85 -6.84
CA ARG A 165 9.94 -2.30 -5.63
C ARG A 165 10.96 -3.38 -5.99
N ILE A 166 12.24 -3.02 -5.89
CA ILE A 166 13.39 -3.89 -6.19
C ILE A 166 14.05 -4.26 -4.87
N GLY A 167 14.31 -5.54 -4.63
CA GLY A 167 14.87 -6.01 -3.36
C GLY A 167 16.10 -6.89 -3.46
N SER A 168 16.42 -7.41 -4.66
CA SER A 168 17.61 -8.22 -4.90
C SER A 168 18.46 -7.59 -6.00
N TYR A 169 19.67 -7.19 -5.67
CA TYR A 169 20.64 -6.55 -6.57
C TYR A 169 22.07 -6.91 -6.18
#